data_276e4deb1d776e5584156ae33bb80449
#
_entry.id   276e4deb1d776e5584156ae33bb80449
#
_cell.length_a   1.000
_cell.length_b   1.000
_cell.length_c   1.000
_cell.angle_alpha   90.00
_cell.angle_beta   90.00
_cell.angle_gamma   90.00
#
_symmetry.space_group_name_H-M   'P 1'
#
loop_
_entity.id
_entity.type
_entity.pdbx_description
1 polymer ?
#
loop_
_entity_poly.entity_id
_entity_poly.type
_entity_poly.pdbx_seq_one_letter_code
_entity_poly.pdbx_strand_id
1 'polypeptide(L)'
;MVQGYLYQLLGIIISEHLYEDYKYENVSSERLASMKNVLLYISENYNNNISLETLSKIAGMNPKYFCRYFRSITDRTPIDYLNYYRIECACEMLSTKDITIKEVAISCGFNDESYFIKTFHKYKGITPKQFVKSNF
;
A
#
# COMPACT_ATOMS: atom_id res chain seq x y z
N MET A 1 -9.93 -9.08 -2.05
CA MET A 1 -10.20 -8.21 -0.90
C MET A 1 -8.92 -7.61 -0.37
N VAL A 2 -8.98 -6.36 0.07
CA VAL A 2 -7.78 -5.60 0.48
C VAL A 2 -7.10 -6.21 1.71
N GLN A 3 -7.88 -6.66 2.70
CA GLN A 3 -7.33 -7.31 3.89
C GLN A 3 -6.60 -8.62 3.56
N GLY A 4 -7.16 -9.42 2.66
CA GLY A 4 -6.49 -10.65 2.20
C GLY A 4 -5.17 -10.36 1.51
N TYR A 5 -5.11 -9.30 0.71
CA TYR A 5 -3.87 -8.86 0.07
C TYR A 5 -2.82 -8.46 1.11
N LEU A 6 -3.22 -7.72 2.15
CA LEU A 6 -2.32 -7.32 3.22
C LEU A 6 -1.74 -8.53 3.95
N TYR A 7 -2.56 -9.52 4.29
CA TYR A 7 -2.10 -10.75 4.95
C TYR A 7 -1.18 -11.58 4.06
N GLN A 8 -1.46 -11.65 2.75
CA GLN A 8 -0.58 -12.34 1.80
C GLN A 8 0.78 -11.65 1.73
N LEU A 9 0.81 -10.32 1.69
CA LEU A 9 2.06 -9.57 1.67
C LEU A 9 2.87 -9.78 2.94
N LEU A 10 2.21 -9.74 4.12
CA LEU A 10 2.86 -10.05 5.40
C LEU A 10 3.42 -11.47 5.42
N GLY A 11 2.67 -12.44 4.90
CA GLY A 11 3.11 -13.83 4.82
C GLY A 11 4.35 -13.98 3.93
N ILE A 12 4.38 -13.32 2.78
CA ILE A 12 5.54 -13.33 1.89
C ILE A 12 6.75 -12.70 2.56
N ILE A 13 6.59 -11.55 3.20
CA ILE A 13 7.66 -10.87 3.92
C ILE A 13 8.23 -11.78 5.00
N ILE A 14 7.38 -12.40 5.79
CA ILE A 14 7.81 -13.30 6.88
C ILE A 14 8.53 -14.52 6.33
N SER A 15 8.00 -15.16 5.27
CA SER A 15 8.60 -16.37 4.71
C SER A 15 9.95 -16.10 4.06
N GLU A 16 10.12 -14.99 3.37
CA GLU A 16 11.40 -14.60 2.78
C GLU A 16 12.46 -14.34 3.85
N HIS A 17 12.09 -13.68 4.93
CA HIS A 17 13.01 -13.40 6.02
C HIS A 17 13.39 -14.62 6.87
N LEU A 18 12.49 -15.56 7.02
CA LEU A 18 12.82 -16.81 7.71
C LEU A 18 13.88 -17.63 6.96
N TYR A 19 14.03 -17.42 5.64
CA TYR A 19 14.97 -18.17 4.82
C TYR A 19 16.38 -17.57 4.82
N GLU A 20 16.54 -16.29 5.10
CA GLU A 20 17.82 -15.60 4.84
C GLU A 20 18.83 -15.58 5.99
N ASP A 21 18.44 -15.69 7.27
CA ASP A 21 19.47 -15.57 8.31
C ASP A 21 19.12 -16.07 9.70
N TYR A 22 19.77 -17.15 10.09
CA TYR A 22 19.91 -17.54 11.49
C TYR A 22 20.89 -16.63 12.30
N LYS A 23 21.63 -15.75 11.64
CA LYS A 23 22.68 -14.93 12.29
C LYS A 23 22.23 -13.54 12.75
N TYR A 24 21.09 -13.05 12.29
CA TYR A 24 20.62 -11.70 12.60
C TYR A 24 19.21 -11.69 13.21
N GLU A 25 18.86 -12.74 13.95
CA GLU A 25 17.49 -12.96 14.45
C GLU A 25 16.90 -11.77 15.20
N ASN A 26 17.67 -11.06 16.03
CA ASN A 26 17.13 -9.96 16.84
C ASN A 26 16.89 -8.68 16.02
N VAL A 27 17.84 -8.31 15.16
CA VAL A 27 17.72 -7.09 14.34
C VAL A 27 16.67 -7.27 13.23
N SER A 28 16.64 -8.46 12.61
CA SER A 28 15.66 -8.74 11.57
C SER A 28 14.24 -8.85 12.13
N SER A 29 14.05 -9.38 13.34
CA SER A 29 12.72 -9.46 13.95
C SER A 29 12.18 -8.10 14.36
N GLU A 30 13.02 -7.18 14.85
CA GLU A 30 12.62 -5.81 15.15
C GLU A 30 12.24 -5.05 13.87
N ARG A 31 13.01 -5.23 12.79
CA ARG A 31 12.70 -4.62 11.49
C ARG A 31 11.41 -5.16 10.90
N LEU A 32 11.17 -6.46 11.03
CA LEU A 32 9.91 -7.07 10.58
C LEU A 32 8.72 -6.53 11.36
N ALA A 33 8.86 -6.40 12.68
CA ALA A 33 7.81 -5.82 13.52
C ALA A 33 7.54 -4.36 13.11
N SER A 34 8.59 -3.59 12.81
CA SER A 34 8.46 -2.22 12.32
C SER A 34 7.73 -2.15 10.98
N MET A 35 8.04 -3.08 10.08
CA MET A 35 7.35 -3.16 8.78
C MET A 35 5.89 -3.53 8.95
N LYS A 36 5.58 -4.47 9.84
CA LYS A 36 4.20 -4.83 10.17
C LYS A 36 3.43 -3.60 10.66
N ASN A 37 4.03 -2.80 11.54
CA ASN A 37 3.42 -1.59 12.05
C ASN A 37 3.14 -0.58 10.93
N VAL A 38 4.06 -0.41 9.99
CA VAL A 38 3.87 0.48 8.82
C VAL A 38 2.70 -0.01 7.97
N LEU A 39 2.66 -1.29 7.65
CA LEU A 39 1.61 -1.86 6.81
C LEU A 39 0.23 -1.76 7.48
N LEU A 40 0.16 -2.00 8.79
CA LEU A 40 -1.08 -1.82 9.54
C LEU A 40 -1.53 -0.36 9.55
N TYR A 41 -0.59 0.56 9.75
CA TYR A 41 -0.91 1.99 9.73
C TYR A 41 -1.48 2.41 8.37
N ILE A 42 -0.89 1.94 7.28
CA ILE A 42 -1.39 2.23 5.93
C ILE A 42 -2.81 1.68 5.77
N SER A 43 -3.06 0.45 6.21
CA SER A 43 -4.40 -0.15 6.09
C SER A 43 -5.48 0.59 6.86
N GLU A 44 -5.11 1.19 7.99
CA GLU A 44 -6.04 1.93 8.85
C GLU A 44 -6.20 3.40 8.46
N ASN A 45 -5.21 3.97 7.74
CA ASN A 45 -5.13 5.42 7.49
C ASN A 45 -4.95 5.78 6.02
N TYR A 46 -5.11 4.84 5.09
CA TYR A 46 -4.84 5.09 3.66
C TYR A 46 -5.65 6.25 3.08
N ASN A 47 -6.83 6.52 3.63
CA ASN A 47 -7.71 7.59 3.18
C ASN A 47 -7.33 8.97 3.72
N ASN A 48 -6.32 9.05 4.59
CA ASN A 48 -5.79 10.28 5.13
C ASN A 48 -4.50 10.68 4.42
N ASN A 49 -4.05 11.90 4.63
CA ASN A 49 -2.73 12.32 4.17
C ASN A 49 -1.65 11.58 4.96
N ILE A 50 -0.83 10.84 4.23
CA ILE A 50 0.30 10.11 4.81
C ILE A 50 1.58 10.58 4.14
N SER A 51 2.54 11.04 4.93
CA SER A 51 3.84 11.45 4.44
C SER A 51 4.88 10.35 4.65
N LEU A 52 5.94 10.39 3.85
CA LEU A 52 7.09 9.50 4.04
C LEU A 52 7.68 9.65 5.44
N GLU A 53 7.71 10.88 5.96
CA GLU A 53 8.21 11.16 7.31
C GLU A 53 7.40 10.43 8.38
N THR A 54 6.07 10.44 8.26
CA THR A 54 5.20 9.73 9.20
C THR A 54 5.48 8.24 9.17
N LEU A 55 5.58 7.65 7.99
CA LEU A 55 5.83 6.21 7.85
C LEU A 55 7.22 5.83 8.38
N SER A 56 8.23 6.64 8.11
CA SER A 56 9.58 6.38 8.59
C SER A 56 9.68 6.47 10.11
N LYS A 57 8.93 7.38 10.73
CA LYS A 57 8.84 7.47 12.21
C LYS A 57 8.21 6.21 12.80
N ILE A 58 7.14 5.71 12.20
CA ILE A 58 6.50 4.47 12.63
C ILE A 58 7.47 3.30 12.52
N ALA A 59 8.28 3.27 11.47
CA ALA A 59 9.30 2.25 11.28
C ALA A 59 10.49 2.42 12.21
N GLY A 60 10.67 3.58 12.86
CA GLY A 60 11.84 3.87 13.67
C GLY A 60 13.12 3.99 12.86
N MET A 61 13.02 4.41 11.62
CA MET A 61 14.14 4.52 10.68
C MET A 61 14.18 5.93 10.08
N ASN A 62 15.37 6.38 9.63
CA ASN A 62 15.41 7.61 8.86
C ASN A 62 14.79 7.37 7.48
N PRO A 63 14.25 8.42 6.81
CA PRO A 63 13.49 8.24 5.57
C PRO A 63 14.26 7.56 4.45
N LYS A 64 15.54 7.87 4.30
CA LYS A 64 16.37 7.30 3.23
C LYS A 64 16.60 5.80 3.42
N TYR A 65 16.94 5.39 4.65
CA TYR A 65 17.13 3.98 4.98
C TYR A 65 15.79 3.23 4.89
N PHE A 66 14.72 3.84 5.39
CA PHE A 66 13.39 3.25 5.34
C PHE A 66 12.95 2.96 3.91
N CYS A 67 13.14 3.90 2.98
CA CYS A 67 12.80 3.67 1.57
C CYS A 67 13.56 2.49 0.98
N ARG A 68 14.87 2.38 1.24
CA ARG A 68 15.68 1.27 0.75
C ARG A 68 15.24 -0.07 1.35
N TYR A 69 15.03 -0.10 2.66
CA TYR A 69 14.62 -1.31 3.35
C TYR A 69 13.24 -1.77 2.87
N PHE A 70 12.28 -0.83 2.80
CA PHE A 70 10.93 -1.13 2.32
C PHE A 70 10.96 -1.68 0.89
N ARG A 71 11.73 -1.05 0.01
CA ARG A 71 11.84 -1.49 -1.37
C ARG A 71 12.52 -2.86 -1.51
N SER A 72 13.50 -3.15 -0.66
CA SER A 72 14.16 -4.45 -0.68
C SER A 72 13.21 -5.60 -0.34
N ILE A 73 12.18 -5.33 0.44
CA ILE A 73 11.21 -6.34 0.88
C ILE A 73 10.00 -6.41 -0.05
N THR A 74 9.48 -5.26 -0.49
CA THR A 74 8.20 -5.19 -1.22
C THR A 74 8.34 -4.92 -2.71
N ASP A 75 9.54 -4.65 -3.20
CA ASP A 75 9.84 -4.19 -4.55
C ASP A 75 9.18 -2.85 -4.90
N ARG A 76 8.64 -2.14 -3.90
CA ARG A 76 8.00 -0.83 -4.05
C ARG A 76 8.53 0.13 -3.01
N THR A 77 8.57 1.43 -3.36
CA THR A 77 8.80 2.45 -2.34
C THR A 77 7.58 2.54 -1.43
N PRO A 78 7.72 3.11 -0.21
CA PRO A 78 6.56 3.24 0.69
C PRO A 78 5.39 4.03 0.08
N ILE A 79 5.68 5.12 -0.63
CA ILE A 79 4.63 5.93 -1.26
C ILE A 79 4.02 5.21 -2.46
N ASP A 80 4.81 4.49 -3.24
CA ASP A 80 4.30 3.67 -4.33
C ASP A 80 3.37 2.57 -3.78
N TYR A 81 3.75 1.92 -2.68
CA TYR A 81 2.91 0.94 -2.01
C TYR A 81 1.59 1.57 -1.52
N LEU A 82 1.66 2.74 -0.89
CA LEU A 82 0.47 3.45 -0.44
C LEU A 82 -0.50 3.73 -1.59
N ASN A 83 0.02 4.22 -2.71
CA ASN A 83 -0.81 4.49 -3.88
C ASN A 83 -1.40 3.21 -4.47
N TYR A 84 -0.61 2.14 -4.53
CA TYR A 84 -1.10 0.84 -4.98
C TYR A 84 -2.23 0.34 -4.07
N TYR A 85 -2.05 0.43 -2.74
CA TYR A 85 -3.05 0.05 -1.76
C TYR A 85 -4.35 0.85 -1.94
N ARG A 86 -4.23 2.16 -2.13
CA ARG A 86 -5.39 3.03 -2.40
C ARG A 86 -6.16 2.60 -3.65
N ILE A 87 -5.44 2.22 -4.69
CA ILE A 87 -6.07 1.76 -5.95
C ILE A 87 -6.78 0.43 -5.75
N GLU A 88 -6.23 -0.49 -4.96
CA GLU A 88 -6.93 -1.74 -4.63
C GLU A 88 -8.22 -1.47 -3.86
N CYS A 89 -8.20 -0.53 -2.92
CA CYS A 89 -9.42 -0.10 -2.23
C CYS A 89 -10.43 0.52 -3.19
N ALA A 90 -9.97 1.32 -4.14
CA ALA A 90 -10.83 1.94 -5.15
C ALA A 90 -11.50 0.89 -6.03
N CYS A 91 -10.77 -0.15 -6.44
CA CYS A 91 -11.35 -1.25 -7.23
C CYS A 91 -12.50 -1.93 -6.48
N GLU A 92 -12.32 -2.18 -5.18
CA GLU A 92 -13.35 -2.78 -4.35
C GLU A 92 -14.58 -1.88 -4.27
N MET A 93 -14.40 -0.58 -4.06
CA MET A 93 -15.51 0.38 -4.02
C MET A 93 -16.25 0.49 -5.35
N LEU A 94 -15.51 0.53 -6.46
CA LEU A 94 -16.09 0.60 -7.80
C LEU A 94 -16.87 -0.65 -8.19
N SER A 95 -16.50 -1.80 -7.61
CA SER A 95 -17.16 -3.08 -7.90
C SER A 95 -18.43 -3.29 -7.10
N THR A 96 -18.56 -2.70 -5.91
CA THR A 96 -19.62 -3.03 -4.96
C THR A 96 -20.55 -1.87 -4.64
N LYS A 97 -20.18 -0.65 -4.99
CA LYS A 97 -20.95 0.55 -4.59
C LYS A 97 -21.35 1.38 -5.81
N ASP A 98 -22.55 1.93 -5.72
CA ASP A 98 -23.04 2.90 -6.70
C ASP A 98 -22.56 4.29 -6.29
N ILE A 99 -21.29 4.59 -6.58
CA ILE A 99 -20.68 5.87 -6.25
C ILE A 99 -19.91 6.42 -7.45
N THR A 100 -19.75 7.72 -7.49
CA THR A 100 -19.05 8.38 -8.59
C THR A 100 -17.54 8.16 -8.49
N ILE A 101 -16.85 8.27 -9.60
CA ILE A 101 -15.39 8.15 -9.64
C ILE A 101 -14.73 9.20 -8.75
N LYS A 102 -15.27 10.42 -8.74
CA LYS A 102 -14.79 11.49 -7.86
C LYS A 102 -14.92 11.13 -6.38
N GLU A 103 -16.07 10.57 -5.99
CA GLU A 103 -16.31 10.12 -4.62
C GLU A 103 -15.34 9.00 -4.22
N VAL A 104 -15.10 8.05 -5.12
CA VAL A 104 -14.12 6.98 -4.89
C VAL A 104 -12.72 7.56 -4.69
N ALA A 105 -12.31 8.50 -5.54
CA ALA A 105 -11.01 9.13 -5.44
C ALA A 105 -10.80 9.77 -4.06
N ILE A 106 -11.77 10.55 -3.61
CA ILE A 106 -11.71 11.24 -2.32
C ILE A 106 -11.72 10.21 -1.18
N SER A 107 -12.59 9.22 -1.25
CA SER A 107 -12.71 8.17 -0.22
C SER A 107 -11.43 7.34 -0.07
N CYS A 108 -10.63 7.24 -1.13
CA CYS A 108 -9.37 6.49 -1.11
C CYS A 108 -8.15 7.35 -0.77
N GLY A 109 -8.36 8.64 -0.48
CA GLY A 109 -7.29 9.53 -0.04
C GLY A 109 -6.61 10.32 -1.16
N PHE A 110 -7.18 10.31 -2.36
CA PHE A 110 -6.69 11.16 -3.45
C PHE A 110 -7.34 12.52 -3.38
N ASN A 111 -6.53 13.57 -3.38
CA ASN A 111 -7.03 14.94 -3.31
C ASN A 111 -7.48 15.48 -4.66
N ASP A 112 -7.08 14.82 -5.75
CA ASP A 112 -7.31 15.26 -7.12
C ASP A 112 -7.80 14.07 -7.95
N GLU A 113 -8.97 14.22 -8.57
CA GLU A 113 -9.56 13.20 -9.43
C GLU A 113 -8.67 12.86 -10.63
N SER A 114 -8.05 13.86 -11.24
CA SER A 114 -7.15 13.64 -12.39
C SER A 114 -5.94 12.80 -12.00
N TYR A 115 -5.35 13.07 -10.85
CA TYR A 115 -4.24 12.27 -10.33
C TYR A 115 -4.68 10.84 -10.00
N PHE A 116 -5.88 10.68 -9.45
CA PHE A 116 -6.46 9.37 -9.19
C PHE A 116 -6.60 8.56 -10.50
N ILE A 117 -7.18 9.16 -11.52
CA ILE A 117 -7.40 8.48 -12.82
C ILE A 117 -6.06 8.05 -13.43
N LYS A 118 -5.06 8.92 -13.39
CA LYS A 118 -3.72 8.63 -13.90
C LYS A 118 -3.06 7.49 -13.11
N THR A 119 -3.17 7.52 -11.79
CA THR A 119 -2.60 6.50 -10.90
C THR A 119 -3.31 5.17 -11.09
N PHE A 120 -4.63 5.19 -11.20
CA PHE A 120 -5.43 4.00 -11.47
C PHE A 120 -4.99 3.32 -12.77
N HIS A 121 -4.87 4.11 -13.83
CA HIS A 121 -4.42 3.60 -15.12
C HIS A 121 -3.02 3.00 -15.05
N LYS A 122 -2.12 3.61 -14.27
CA LYS A 122 -0.76 3.10 -14.07
C LYS A 122 -0.76 1.68 -13.51
N TYR A 123 -1.60 1.40 -12.52
CA TYR A 123 -1.60 0.09 -11.84
C TYR A 123 -2.52 -0.93 -12.48
N LYS A 124 -3.59 -0.51 -13.12
CA LYS A 124 -4.60 -1.43 -13.67
C LYS A 124 -4.58 -1.54 -15.19
N GLY A 125 -3.88 -0.63 -15.87
CA GLY A 125 -3.81 -0.63 -17.34
C GLY A 125 -5.05 -0.10 -18.04
N ILE A 126 -6.12 0.21 -17.32
CA ILE A 126 -7.35 0.80 -17.84
C ILE A 126 -7.79 1.95 -16.92
N THR A 127 -8.71 2.77 -17.38
CA THR A 127 -9.28 3.86 -16.59
C THR A 127 -10.31 3.33 -15.60
N PRO A 128 -10.62 4.08 -14.52
CA PRO A 128 -11.70 3.69 -13.62
C PRO A 128 -13.04 3.49 -14.33
N LYS A 129 -13.34 4.33 -15.31
CA LYS A 129 -14.57 4.23 -16.10
C LYS A 129 -14.62 2.93 -16.91
N GLN A 130 -13.51 2.57 -17.53
CA GLN A 130 -13.39 1.31 -18.26
C GLN A 130 -13.48 0.11 -17.31
N PHE A 131 -12.91 0.22 -16.12
CA PHE A 131 -12.98 -0.81 -15.11
C PHE A 131 -14.43 -1.09 -14.69
N VAL A 132 -15.20 -0.06 -14.44
CA VAL A 132 -16.64 -0.20 -14.09
C VAL A 132 -17.41 -0.87 -15.21
N LYS A 133 -17.17 -0.45 -16.47
CA LYS A 133 -17.85 -1.05 -17.63
C LYS A 133 -17.51 -2.52 -17.83
N SER A 134 -16.27 -2.93 -17.54
CA SER A 134 -15.85 -4.32 -17.75
C SER A 134 -16.39 -5.27 -16.67
N ASN A 135 -16.79 -4.76 -15.49
CA ASN A 135 -17.30 -5.55 -14.39
C ASN A 135 -18.84 -5.64 -14.34
N PHE A 136 -19.51 -4.92 -15.22
CA PHE A 136 -20.99 -4.94 -15.26
C PHE A 136 -21.51 -5.26 -16.67
#